data_126632e330193c52b9c69c05396444bd
#
_entry.id   126632e330193c52b9c69c05396444bd
#
_cell.length_a   1.000
_cell.length_b   1.000
_cell.length_c   1.000
_cell.angle_alpha   90.00
_cell.angle_beta   90.00
_cell.angle_gamma   90.00
#
_symmetry.space_group_name_H-M   'P 1'
#
loop_
_entity.id
_entity.type
_entity.pdbx_description
1 polymer ?
#
loop_
_entity_poly.entity_id
_entity_poly.type
_entity_poly.pdbx_seq_one_letter_code
_entity_poly.pdbx_strand_id
1 'polypeptide(L)'
;MNKHAVFINVGRGNAVVEEDIIYALENDIIKGAVLDVTPQEPLPSDSKLYNISPKKLLITNHTLCFNTETVNMGYDFFYDNLENYLTKGVPITIIDKKSQY
;
A
#
# COMPACT_ATOMS: atom_id res chain seq x y z
N MET A 1 15.82 -11.75 -0.24
CA MET A 1 15.54 -11.36 -1.65
C MET A 1 16.85 -11.35 -2.44
N ASN A 2 16.76 -11.35 -3.80
CA ASN A 2 17.97 -11.20 -4.63
C ASN A 2 18.48 -9.75 -4.56
N LYS A 3 19.80 -9.56 -4.59
CA LYS A 3 20.45 -8.23 -4.55
C LYS A 3 20.09 -7.31 -5.74
N HIS A 4 19.50 -7.84 -6.80
CA HIS A 4 18.99 -7.08 -7.94
C HIS A 4 17.50 -6.80 -7.86
N ALA A 5 16.82 -7.28 -6.81
CA ALA A 5 15.39 -7.09 -6.63
C ALA A 5 15.07 -5.64 -6.24
N VAL A 6 13.92 -5.16 -6.72
CA VAL A 6 13.29 -3.94 -6.24
C VAL A 6 12.08 -4.36 -5.41
N PHE A 7 11.99 -3.86 -4.18
CA PHE A 7 10.83 -4.06 -3.32
C PHE A 7 9.79 -2.97 -3.61
N ILE A 8 8.53 -3.36 -3.76
CA ILE A 8 7.43 -2.40 -4.01
C ILE A 8 6.31 -2.66 -3.00
N ASN A 9 5.94 -1.65 -2.23
CA ASN A 9 4.79 -1.69 -1.34
C ASN A 9 3.75 -0.64 -1.75
N VAL A 10 2.63 -1.13 -2.26
CA VAL A 10 1.46 -0.34 -2.67
C VAL A 10 0.20 -0.79 -1.93
N GLY A 11 0.37 -1.64 -0.92
CA GLY A 11 -0.72 -2.24 -0.16
C GLY A 11 -1.01 -1.51 1.14
N ARG A 12 -0.25 -1.83 2.17
CA ARG A 12 -0.37 -1.19 3.49
C ARG A 12 1.01 -0.99 4.10
N GLY A 13 1.22 0.14 4.78
CA GLY A 13 2.50 0.49 5.37
C GLY A 13 2.95 -0.49 6.44
N ASN A 14 2.02 -0.99 7.26
CA ASN A 14 2.31 -1.97 8.32
C ASN A 14 2.63 -3.39 7.82
N ALA A 15 2.62 -3.62 6.51
CA ALA A 15 3.07 -4.90 5.92
C ALA A 15 4.60 -5.07 5.99
N VAL A 16 5.34 -4.01 6.33
CA VAL A 16 6.79 -4.02 6.47
C VAL A 16 7.24 -3.23 7.69
N VAL A 17 8.40 -3.61 8.22
CA VAL A 17 9.09 -2.85 9.27
C VAL A 17 10.02 -1.84 8.59
N GLU A 18 9.90 -0.56 8.95
CA GLU A 18 10.66 0.53 8.31
C GLU A 18 12.16 0.31 8.42
N GLU A 19 12.64 -0.10 9.61
CA GLU A 19 14.04 -0.36 9.88
C GLU A 19 14.62 -1.47 9.01
N ASP A 20 13.83 -2.49 8.69
CA ASP A 20 14.26 -3.60 7.84
C ASP A 20 14.45 -3.14 6.39
N ILE A 21 13.59 -2.26 5.89
CA ILE A 21 13.74 -1.65 4.55
C ILE A 21 14.98 -0.78 4.51
N ILE A 22 15.18 0.08 5.52
CA ILE A 22 16.37 0.93 5.63
C ILE A 22 17.62 0.06 5.61
N TYR A 23 17.68 -0.94 6.49
CA TYR A 23 18.80 -1.86 6.58
C TYR A 23 19.10 -2.57 5.26
N ALA A 24 18.06 -3.04 4.57
CA ALA A 24 18.21 -3.72 3.28
C ALA A 24 18.76 -2.82 2.18
N LEU A 25 18.37 -1.52 2.18
CA LEU A 25 18.84 -0.53 1.20
C LEU A 25 20.26 -0.04 1.50
N GLU A 26 20.59 0.19 2.77
CA GLU A 26 21.92 0.64 3.20
C GLU A 26 23.00 -0.43 2.96
N ASN A 27 22.65 -1.69 3.17
CA ASN A 27 23.57 -2.83 3.03
C ASN A 27 23.52 -3.50 1.64
N ASP A 28 22.90 -2.88 0.64
CA ASP A 28 22.79 -3.42 -0.73
C ASP A 28 22.22 -4.85 -0.81
N ILE A 29 21.34 -5.22 0.15
CA ILE A 29 20.64 -6.52 0.16
C ILE A 29 19.61 -6.57 -0.97
N ILE A 30 19.01 -5.42 -1.28
CA ILE A 30 18.13 -5.20 -2.42
C ILE A 30 18.61 -4.00 -3.24
N LYS A 31 18.25 -3.96 -4.51
CA LYS A 31 18.66 -2.88 -5.42
C LYS A 31 17.95 -1.56 -5.10
N GLY A 32 16.71 -1.61 -4.67
CA GLY A 32 15.91 -0.43 -4.38
C GLY A 32 14.55 -0.77 -3.82
N ALA A 33 13.82 0.27 -3.41
CA ALA A 33 12.43 0.15 -2.97
C ALA A 33 11.55 1.28 -3.50
N VAL A 34 10.26 0.98 -3.67
CA VAL A 34 9.18 1.94 -3.95
C VAL A 34 8.12 1.76 -2.87
N LEU A 35 7.81 2.83 -2.15
CA LEU A 35 6.83 2.84 -1.07
C LEU A 35 5.74 3.88 -1.38
N ASP A 36 4.54 3.43 -1.75
CA ASP A 36 3.36 4.31 -1.87
C ASP A 36 2.63 4.43 -0.53
N VAL A 37 2.95 3.53 0.41
CA VAL A 37 2.40 3.49 1.76
C VAL A 37 3.51 3.34 2.79
N THR A 38 3.35 3.99 3.94
CA THR A 38 4.30 3.95 5.07
C THR A 38 3.57 3.58 6.35
N PRO A 39 4.28 3.02 7.38
CA PRO A 39 3.64 2.60 8.64
C PRO A 39 2.89 3.72 9.35
N GLN A 40 3.36 4.96 9.22
CA GLN A 40 2.68 6.17 9.67
C GLN A 40 2.49 7.11 8.49
N GLU A 41 1.28 7.60 8.31
CA GLU A 41 0.90 8.52 7.24
C GLU A 41 0.21 9.76 7.83
N PRO A 42 0.66 10.98 7.52
CA PRO A 42 1.86 11.32 6.73
C PRO A 42 3.16 10.80 7.35
N LEU A 43 4.16 10.49 6.49
CA LEU A 43 5.48 10.07 6.97
C LEU A 43 6.09 11.15 7.87
N PRO A 44 6.50 10.85 9.12
CA PRO A 44 7.09 11.81 10.04
C PRO A 44 8.31 12.48 9.44
N SER A 45 8.50 13.77 9.72
CA SER A 45 9.61 14.56 9.18
C SER A 45 10.99 14.10 9.65
N ASP A 46 11.05 13.34 10.73
CA ASP A 46 12.26 12.75 11.31
C ASP A 46 12.49 11.30 10.88
N SER A 47 11.65 10.75 9.99
CA SER A 47 11.83 9.39 9.48
C SER A 47 13.19 9.24 8.80
N LYS A 48 13.88 8.15 9.13
CA LYS A 48 15.17 7.80 8.54
C LYS A 48 15.09 7.44 7.05
N LEU A 49 13.89 7.15 6.53
CA LEU A 49 13.68 6.92 5.09
C LEU A 49 14.12 8.12 4.26
N TYR A 50 13.99 9.36 4.78
CA TYR A 50 14.45 10.56 4.09
C TYR A 50 15.97 10.63 3.92
N ASN A 51 16.74 9.86 4.69
CA ASN A 51 18.20 9.81 4.58
C ASN A 51 18.67 8.83 3.49
N ILE A 52 17.78 7.99 2.98
CA ILE A 52 18.11 7.02 1.93
C ILE A 52 18.24 7.75 0.59
N SER A 53 19.27 7.37 -0.17
CA SER A 53 19.50 7.94 -1.50
C SER A 53 18.26 7.81 -2.39
N PRO A 54 17.84 8.89 -3.09
CA PRO A 54 16.71 8.84 -4.03
C PRO A 54 16.97 7.92 -5.24
N LYS A 55 18.19 7.46 -5.44
CA LYS A 55 18.52 6.43 -6.44
C LYS A 55 18.12 5.02 -5.98
N LYS A 56 17.92 4.82 -4.68
CA LYS A 56 17.56 3.53 -4.07
C LYS A 56 16.14 3.50 -3.55
N LEU A 57 15.55 4.63 -3.16
CA LEU A 57 14.23 4.72 -2.57
C LEU A 57 13.38 5.78 -3.26
N LEU A 58 12.20 5.37 -3.71
CA LEU A 58 11.12 6.26 -4.14
C LEU A 58 9.97 6.14 -3.14
N ILE A 59 9.51 7.28 -2.62
CA ILE A 59 8.31 7.36 -1.77
C ILE A 59 7.27 8.21 -2.51
N THR A 60 6.06 7.73 -2.58
CA THR A 60 4.89 8.45 -3.08
C THR A 60 3.88 8.64 -1.95
N ASN A 61 2.89 9.45 -2.14
CA ASN A 61 1.99 9.92 -1.07
C ASN A 61 0.64 9.19 -1.07
N HIS A 62 0.67 7.86 -1.17
CA HIS A 62 -0.51 6.98 -1.16
C HIS A 62 -1.50 7.35 -2.27
N THR A 63 -1.00 7.50 -3.49
CA THR A 63 -1.79 7.99 -4.63
C THR A 63 -1.91 6.99 -5.78
N LEU A 64 -1.31 5.82 -5.67
CA LEU A 64 -1.29 4.85 -6.77
C LEU A 64 -2.69 4.45 -7.26
N CYS A 65 -3.66 4.41 -6.35
CA CYS A 65 -5.05 4.05 -6.67
C CYS A 65 -5.92 5.24 -7.09
N PHE A 66 -5.39 6.47 -7.08
CA PHE A 66 -6.15 7.67 -7.45
C PHE A 66 -6.09 7.95 -8.95
N ASN A 67 -6.87 7.20 -9.71
CA ASN A 67 -7.18 7.52 -11.11
C ASN A 67 -8.68 7.39 -11.36
N THR A 68 -9.16 8.03 -12.42
CA THR A 68 -10.60 8.08 -12.75
C THR A 68 -11.22 6.69 -12.93
N GLU A 69 -10.48 5.76 -13.50
CA GLU A 69 -10.97 4.39 -13.73
C GLU A 69 -11.18 3.65 -12.42
N THR A 70 -10.20 3.69 -11.51
CA THR A 70 -10.30 3.04 -10.18
C THR A 70 -11.42 3.64 -9.34
N VAL A 71 -11.62 4.96 -9.42
CA VAL A 71 -12.72 5.65 -8.73
C VAL A 71 -14.07 5.19 -9.28
N ASN A 72 -14.23 5.12 -10.61
CA ASN A 72 -15.47 4.66 -11.22
C ASN A 72 -15.76 3.19 -10.87
N MET A 73 -14.78 2.30 -10.94
CA MET A 73 -14.92 0.91 -10.49
C MET A 73 -15.37 0.82 -9.03
N GLY A 74 -14.88 1.71 -8.17
CA GLY A 74 -15.30 1.80 -6.77
C GLY A 74 -16.76 2.18 -6.62
N TYR A 75 -17.25 3.12 -7.43
CA TYR A 75 -18.67 3.50 -7.45
C TYR A 75 -19.56 2.35 -7.96
N ASP A 76 -19.20 1.72 -9.08
CA ASP A 76 -19.96 0.61 -9.65
C ASP A 76 -20.07 -0.54 -8.63
N PHE A 77 -18.94 -0.90 -7.98
CA PHE A 77 -18.91 -1.91 -6.94
C PHE A 77 -19.78 -1.55 -5.73
N PHE A 78 -19.80 -0.28 -5.32
CA PHE A 78 -20.66 0.20 -4.25
C PHE A 78 -22.14 0.08 -4.62
N TYR A 79 -22.52 0.52 -5.82
CA TYR A 79 -23.91 0.43 -6.28
C TYR A 79 -24.39 -1.02 -6.37
N ASP A 80 -23.60 -1.92 -6.92
CA ASP A 80 -23.93 -3.33 -7.01
C ASP A 80 -24.15 -3.96 -5.63
N ASN A 81 -23.29 -3.64 -4.67
CA ASN A 81 -23.42 -4.10 -3.29
C ASN A 81 -24.69 -3.54 -2.61
N LEU A 82 -24.97 -2.25 -2.82
CA LEU A 82 -26.15 -1.60 -2.27
C LEU A 82 -27.44 -2.20 -2.85
N GLU A 83 -27.53 -2.36 -4.17
CA GLU A 83 -28.67 -2.98 -4.84
C GLU A 83 -28.89 -4.40 -4.33
N ASN A 84 -27.84 -5.19 -4.24
CA ASN A 84 -27.92 -6.56 -3.72
C ASN A 84 -28.39 -6.59 -2.26
N TYR A 85 -27.90 -5.67 -1.44
CA TYR A 85 -28.33 -5.55 -0.05
C TYR A 85 -29.83 -5.17 0.07
N LEU A 86 -30.28 -4.19 -0.72
CA LEU A 86 -31.67 -3.74 -0.70
C LEU A 86 -32.65 -4.81 -1.23
N THR A 87 -32.22 -5.61 -2.20
CA THR A 87 -33.08 -6.61 -2.86
C THR A 87 -33.05 -7.98 -2.18
N LYS A 88 -31.90 -8.39 -1.64
CA LYS A 88 -31.67 -9.73 -1.07
C LYS A 88 -31.31 -9.73 0.40
N GLY A 89 -31.13 -8.55 1.01
CA GLY A 89 -30.76 -8.41 2.43
C GLY A 89 -29.28 -8.67 2.75
N VAL A 90 -28.45 -8.94 1.74
CA VAL A 90 -27.02 -9.21 1.90
C VAL A 90 -26.20 -8.50 0.79
N PRO A 91 -25.04 -7.94 1.09
CA PRO A 91 -24.14 -7.41 0.06
C PRO A 91 -23.49 -8.55 -0.74
N ILE A 92 -22.91 -8.23 -1.89
CA ILE A 92 -22.17 -9.20 -2.74
C ILE A 92 -20.90 -9.67 -2.01
N THR A 93 -20.22 -8.74 -1.33
CA THR A 93 -19.01 -9.02 -0.56
C THR A 93 -19.22 -8.68 0.91
N ILE A 94 -18.83 -9.61 1.76
CA ILE A 94 -18.92 -9.48 3.23
C ILE A 94 -17.52 -9.66 3.79
N ILE A 95 -17.12 -8.73 4.66
CA ILE A 95 -15.89 -8.90 5.43
C ILE A 95 -16.13 -9.95 6.51
N ASP A 96 -15.37 -11.03 6.49
CA ASP A 96 -15.35 -11.97 7.61
C ASP A 96 -14.62 -11.32 8.79
N LYS A 97 -15.37 -11.03 9.86
CA LYS A 97 -14.83 -10.38 11.06
C LYS A 97 -13.80 -11.24 11.81
N LYS A 98 -13.75 -12.55 11.56
CA LYS A 98 -12.78 -13.44 12.21
C LYS A 98 -11.46 -13.45 11.47
N SER A 99 -11.51 -13.52 10.13
CA SER A 99 -10.31 -13.47 9.28
C SER A 99 -9.85 -12.05 8.99
N GLN A 100 -10.69 -11.05 9.20
CA GLN A 100 -10.46 -9.63 8.88
C GLN A 100 -10.31 -9.34 7.37
N TYR A 101 -10.77 -10.25 6.53
CA TYR A 101 -10.80 -10.12 5.06
C TYR A 101 -12.18 -10.46 4.50
#